data_22a278ba4e464a022223fe96fbef70e6
#
_entry.id   22a278ba4e464a022223fe96fbef70e6
#
_cell.length_a   1.000
_cell.length_b   1.000
_cell.length_c   1.000
_cell.angle_alpha   90.00
_cell.angle_beta   90.00
_cell.angle_gamma   90.00
#
_symmetry.space_group_name_H-M   'P 1'
#
loop_
_entity.id
_entity.type
_entity.pdbx_description
1 polymer ?
#
loop_
_entity_poly.entity_id
_entity_poly.type
_entity_poly.pdbx_seq_one_letter_code
_entity_poly.pdbx_strand_id
1 'polypeptide(L)'
;MISRMSSLRVVTYNIHKGVQGLGPASRLEIHNLLQAVQGFGADVVCLQEVRGFNRQMQKRFAHWPAAGQADYLAPPGYQAVYRTNAVTRHGEHGNALLSRWPVLGQGHHDVSDHRFEQRGLLHVRLDVKGAPLHVVVAHLGLIHASRERQVQQIGAMLEREVPPHEPLVVAGDFNDWGQRLHDAMAAFGLRTFEHIRHATYPSRLPLLHLDRIYARGLRPLSVQVPHGGQ
;
A
#
# COMPACT_ATOMS: atom_id res chain seq x y z
N MET A 1 15.93 -8.41 -26.68
CA MET A 1 17.02 -7.82 -25.86
C MET A 1 16.36 -7.25 -24.60
N ILE A 2 16.31 -8.02 -23.50
CA ILE A 2 15.70 -7.57 -22.25
C ILE A 2 16.67 -6.57 -21.63
N SER A 3 16.33 -5.27 -21.67
CA SER A 3 17.07 -4.22 -20.97
C SER A 3 17.09 -4.60 -19.48
N ARG A 4 18.27 -4.84 -18.94
CA ARG A 4 18.48 -5.16 -17.52
C ARG A 4 17.93 -4.03 -16.66
N MET A 5 16.74 -4.24 -16.07
CA MET A 5 16.34 -3.44 -14.91
C MET A 5 17.36 -3.73 -13.81
N SER A 6 18.15 -2.76 -13.46
CA SER A 6 19.20 -2.94 -12.45
C SER A 6 18.61 -3.20 -11.06
N SER A 7 17.52 -2.57 -10.69
CA SER A 7 16.73 -2.80 -9.46
C SER A 7 15.47 -1.96 -9.48
N LEU A 8 14.47 -2.35 -8.67
CA LEU A 8 13.24 -1.61 -8.40
C LEU A 8 13.09 -1.49 -6.88
N ARG A 9 12.90 -0.26 -6.39
CA ARG A 9 12.63 0.00 -4.97
C ARG A 9 11.14 0.22 -4.77
N VAL A 10 10.52 -0.67 -4.00
CA VAL A 10 9.10 -0.61 -3.63
C VAL A 10 8.98 -0.38 -2.13
N VAL A 11 8.10 0.52 -1.73
CA VAL A 11 7.78 0.80 -0.33
C VAL A 11 6.30 0.56 -0.10
N THR A 12 5.93 0.02 1.06
CA THR A 12 4.56 0.02 1.57
C THR A 12 4.50 0.78 2.89
N TYR A 13 3.45 1.60 3.09
CA TYR A 13 3.32 2.43 4.27
C TYR A 13 1.84 2.75 4.58
N ASN A 14 1.35 2.30 5.73
CA ASN A 14 0.06 2.73 6.26
C ASN A 14 0.22 4.11 6.91
N ILE A 15 -0.38 5.14 6.31
CA ILE A 15 -0.22 6.55 6.73
C ILE A 15 -1.22 7.00 7.79
N HIS A 16 -2.05 6.09 8.32
CA HIS A 16 -3.04 6.40 9.37
C HIS A 16 -3.84 7.68 9.09
N LYS A 17 -4.28 7.86 7.86
CA LYS A 17 -5.09 9.02 7.42
C LYS A 17 -4.39 10.37 7.57
N GLY A 18 -3.05 10.38 7.68
CA GLY A 18 -2.23 11.58 7.83
C GLY A 18 -2.33 12.24 9.22
N VAL A 19 -2.80 11.50 10.23
CA VAL A 19 -3.04 12.02 11.58
C VAL A 19 -2.56 11.01 12.62
N GLN A 20 -1.83 11.45 13.63
CA GLN A 20 -1.39 10.65 14.76
C GLN A 20 -2.22 10.96 16.01
N GLY A 21 -2.47 9.94 16.84
CA GLY A 21 -3.23 10.07 18.09
C GLY A 21 -4.75 10.03 17.91
N LEU A 22 -5.47 10.10 19.02
CA LEU A 22 -6.92 9.97 19.08
C LEU A 22 -7.58 11.21 19.68
N GLY A 23 -8.80 11.52 19.25
CA GLY A 23 -9.63 12.58 19.81
C GLY A 23 -8.96 13.95 19.78
N PRO A 24 -9.10 14.77 20.85
CA PRO A 24 -8.52 16.11 20.95
C PRO A 24 -6.98 16.18 20.87
N ALA A 25 -6.31 15.10 21.29
CA ALA A 25 -4.85 15.00 21.28
C ALA A 25 -4.25 14.62 19.92
N SER A 26 -5.08 14.44 18.87
CA SER A 26 -4.57 14.08 17.56
C SER A 26 -3.80 15.24 16.91
N ARG A 27 -2.70 14.88 16.20
CA ARG A 27 -1.79 15.81 15.53
C ARG A 27 -1.79 15.54 14.03
N LEU A 28 -1.61 16.59 13.25
CA LEU A 28 -1.44 16.47 11.80
C LEU A 28 -0.02 16.01 11.50
N GLU A 29 0.10 14.87 10.80
CA GLU A 29 1.39 14.26 10.45
C GLU A 29 1.68 14.27 8.95
N ILE A 30 0.74 14.73 8.13
CA ILE A 30 0.85 14.64 6.67
C ILE A 30 2.11 15.33 6.11
N HIS A 31 2.60 16.38 6.77
CA HIS A 31 3.80 17.10 6.34
C HIS A 31 5.08 16.29 6.64
N ASN A 32 5.14 15.62 7.79
CA ASN A 32 6.23 14.69 8.13
C ASN A 32 6.20 13.47 7.21
N LEU A 33 5.00 12.97 6.88
CA LEU A 33 4.83 11.89 5.91
C LEU A 33 5.32 12.27 4.51
N LEU A 34 5.12 13.52 4.07
CA LEU A 34 5.67 14.00 2.80
C LEU A 34 7.20 13.90 2.79
N GLN A 35 7.86 14.35 3.85
CA GLN A 35 9.33 14.25 3.97
C GLN A 35 9.79 12.79 3.98
N ALA A 36 9.09 11.92 4.71
CA ALA A 36 9.41 10.50 4.73
C ALA A 36 9.27 9.85 3.35
N VAL A 37 8.16 10.10 2.64
CA VAL A 37 7.93 9.56 1.28
C VAL A 37 8.99 10.02 0.30
N GLN A 38 9.39 11.29 0.34
CA GLN A 38 10.48 11.83 -0.46
C GLN A 38 11.83 11.18 -0.11
N GLY A 39 12.08 11.00 1.20
CA GLY A 39 13.31 10.37 1.71
C GLY A 39 13.48 8.90 1.34
N PHE A 40 12.41 8.16 1.07
CA PHE A 40 12.50 6.76 0.65
C PHE A 40 13.24 6.57 -0.69
N GLY A 41 13.22 7.56 -1.58
CA GLY A 41 13.79 7.47 -2.92
C GLY A 41 13.27 6.24 -3.69
N ALA A 42 12.03 5.84 -3.42
CA ALA A 42 11.41 4.64 -3.95
C ALA A 42 10.91 4.87 -5.37
N ASP A 43 10.91 3.85 -6.22
CA ASP A 43 10.32 3.93 -7.56
C ASP A 43 8.79 3.81 -7.50
N VAL A 44 8.28 3.04 -6.53
CA VAL A 44 6.85 2.82 -6.27
C VAL A 44 6.59 2.88 -4.77
N VAL A 45 5.57 3.64 -4.36
CA VAL A 45 5.12 3.74 -2.97
C VAL A 45 3.65 3.31 -2.88
N CYS A 46 3.39 2.25 -2.12
CA CYS A 46 2.06 1.71 -1.85
C CYS A 46 1.57 2.25 -0.51
N LEU A 47 0.50 3.04 -0.52
CA LEU A 47 -0.01 3.71 0.67
C LEU A 47 -1.38 3.15 1.06
N GLN A 48 -1.59 2.95 2.37
CA GLN A 48 -2.86 2.54 2.95
C GLN A 48 -3.40 3.64 3.86
N GLU A 49 -4.71 3.63 4.09
CA GLU A 49 -5.46 4.63 4.87
C GLU A 49 -5.30 6.07 4.35
N VAL A 50 -5.18 6.24 3.05
CA VAL A 50 -5.07 7.55 2.38
C VAL A 50 -6.43 8.20 2.30
N ARG A 51 -6.54 9.50 2.61
CA ARG A 51 -7.78 10.28 2.45
C ARG A 51 -7.80 11.03 1.12
N GLY A 52 -8.88 10.86 0.35
CA GLY A 52 -9.19 11.73 -0.77
C GLY A 52 -9.59 13.13 -0.27
N PHE A 53 -10.53 13.18 0.67
CA PHE A 53 -10.92 14.40 1.39
C PHE A 53 -11.45 14.06 2.79
N ASN A 54 -11.51 15.07 3.68
CA ASN A 54 -12.22 14.98 4.95
C ASN A 54 -12.57 16.37 5.50
N ARG A 55 -13.86 16.73 5.42
CA ARG A 55 -14.36 18.08 5.81
C ARG A 55 -14.15 18.40 7.29
N GLN A 56 -14.20 17.40 8.16
CA GLN A 56 -13.98 17.62 9.60
C GLN A 56 -12.50 17.92 9.90
N MET A 57 -11.58 17.20 9.25
CA MET A 57 -10.16 17.42 9.43
C MET A 57 -9.69 18.76 8.83
N GLN A 58 -10.24 19.14 7.67
CA GLN A 58 -10.00 20.45 7.07
C GLN A 58 -10.41 21.62 7.99
N LYS A 59 -11.52 21.48 8.72
CA LYS A 59 -11.95 22.49 9.72
C LYS A 59 -11.09 22.48 10.96
N ARG A 60 -10.54 21.32 11.32
CA ARG A 60 -9.79 21.14 12.55
C ARG A 60 -8.34 21.58 12.46
N PHE A 61 -7.69 21.31 11.34
CA PHE A 61 -6.26 21.56 11.15
C PHE A 61 -6.05 22.66 10.12
N ALA A 62 -5.51 23.82 10.58
CA ALA A 62 -5.27 25.00 9.72
C ALA A 62 -4.38 24.69 8.50
N HIS A 63 -3.44 23.75 8.63
CA HIS A 63 -2.51 23.37 7.56
C HIS A 63 -2.90 22.05 6.88
N TRP A 64 -4.17 21.68 6.89
CA TRP A 64 -4.64 20.53 6.12
C TRP A 64 -4.45 20.78 4.62
N PRO A 65 -3.84 19.84 3.86
CA PRO A 65 -3.63 20.02 2.43
C PRO A 65 -4.95 20.24 1.67
N ALA A 66 -4.94 21.15 0.71
CA ALA A 66 -6.10 21.40 -0.16
C ALA A 66 -6.32 20.23 -1.15
N ALA A 67 -5.23 19.60 -1.60
CA ALA A 67 -5.27 18.40 -2.46
C ALA A 67 -5.55 17.14 -1.64
N GLY A 68 -5.98 16.06 -2.32
CA GLY A 68 -6.03 14.73 -1.73
C GLY A 68 -4.65 14.29 -1.23
N GLN A 69 -4.63 13.45 -0.19
CA GLN A 69 -3.35 13.05 0.42
C GLN A 69 -2.41 12.32 -0.56
N ALA A 70 -2.96 11.55 -1.52
CA ALA A 70 -2.14 10.89 -2.53
C ALA A 70 -1.36 11.91 -3.40
N ASP A 71 -2.06 12.91 -3.91
CA ASP A 71 -1.45 13.96 -4.73
C ASP A 71 -0.47 14.81 -3.91
N TYR A 72 -0.84 15.13 -2.67
CA TYR A 72 0.02 15.90 -1.76
C TYR A 72 1.33 15.19 -1.43
N LEU A 73 1.28 13.87 -1.24
CA LEU A 73 2.45 13.05 -0.88
C LEU A 73 3.32 12.67 -2.08
N ALA A 74 2.82 12.84 -3.30
CA ALA A 74 3.55 12.44 -4.50
C ALA A 74 4.83 13.30 -4.69
N PRO A 75 6.02 12.69 -4.77
CA PRO A 75 7.23 13.43 -5.09
C PRO A 75 7.15 14.05 -6.49
N PRO A 76 7.90 15.14 -6.77
CA PRO A 76 7.95 15.73 -8.10
C PRO A 76 8.24 14.69 -9.20
N GLY A 77 7.44 14.69 -10.25
CA GLY A 77 7.55 13.75 -11.38
C GLY A 77 6.90 12.39 -11.16
N TYR A 78 6.29 12.14 -10.00
CA TYR A 78 5.51 10.91 -9.78
C TYR A 78 4.05 11.10 -10.21
N GLN A 79 3.45 10.01 -10.66
CA GLN A 79 2.01 9.89 -10.84
C GLN A 79 1.38 9.31 -9.58
N ALA A 80 0.29 9.92 -9.12
CA ALA A 80 -0.51 9.44 -8.00
C ALA A 80 -1.79 8.77 -8.50
N VAL A 81 -2.07 7.58 -7.99
CA VAL A 81 -3.32 6.84 -8.22
C VAL A 81 -3.97 6.59 -6.87
N TYR A 82 -5.22 7.00 -6.73
CA TYR A 82 -6.00 6.80 -5.50
C TYR A 82 -7.33 6.12 -5.82
N ARG A 83 -7.77 5.21 -4.94
CA ARG A 83 -9.10 4.61 -4.98
C ARG A 83 -9.69 4.50 -3.57
N THR A 84 -10.93 4.93 -3.45
CA THR A 84 -11.70 4.91 -2.20
C THR A 84 -12.09 3.47 -1.86
N ASN A 85 -11.79 3.04 -0.64
CA ASN A 85 -12.29 1.79 -0.08
C ASN A 85 -13.50 2.03 0.83
N ALA A 86 -13.48 3.12 1.59
CA ALA A 86 -14.50 3.41 2.60
C ALA A 86 -14.96 4.86 2.54
N VAL A 87 -16.28 5.06 2.57
CA VAL A 87 -16.93 6.36 2.65
C VAL A 87 -17.52 6.54 4.05
N THR A 88 -17.29 7.71 4.63
CA THR A 88 -17.80 8.09 5.96
C THR A 88 -18.63 9.36 5.87
N ARG A 89 -19.33 9.71 6.94
CA ARG A 89 -20.13 10.97 7.01
C ARG A 89 -19.30 12.23 6.66
N HIS A 90 -18.01 12.23 6.95
CA HIS A 90 -17.18 13.44 6.85
C HIS A 90 -16.15 13.40 5.73
N GLY A 91 -16.02 12.28 5.04
CA GLY A 91 -15.03 12.09 3.97
C GLY A 91 -14.86 10.64 3.59
N GLU A 92 -13.75 10.34 2.97
CA GLU A 92 -13.43 9.01 2.47
C GLU A 92 -11.96 8.65 2.73
N HIS A 93 -11.65 7.37 2.63
CA HIS A 93 -10.26 6.89 2.64
C HIS A 93 -10.14 5.58 1.86
N GLY A 94 -8.92 5.30 1.42
CA GLY A 94 -8.64 4.12 0.63
C GLY A 94 -7.16 3.85 0.47
N ASN A 95 -6.82 3.25 -0.66
CA ASN A 95 -5.45 2.93 -1.03
C ASN A 95 -4.94 3.89 -2.10
N ALA A 96 -3.64 4.16 -2.09
CA ALA A 96 -2.98 4.90 -3.13
C ALA A 96 -1.66 4.26 -3.56
N LEU A 97 -1.25 4.58 -4.78
CA LEU A 97 0.04 4.23 -5.33
C LEU A 97 0.68 5.49 -5.90
N LEU A 98 1.93 5.74 -5.54
CA LEU A 98 2.76 6.78 -6.14
C LEU A 98 3.83 6.10 -6.98
N SER A 99 3.99 6.50 -8.23
CA SER A 99 4.91 5.87 -9.17
C SER A 99 5.75 6.89 -9.92
N ARG A 100 7.06 6.64 -9.99
CA ARG A 100 7.97 7.29 -10.91
C ARG A 100 7.71 6.89 -12.38
N TRP A 101 7.11 5.72 -12.58
CA TRP A 101 6.88 5.12 -13.88
C TRP A 101 5.46 5.44 -14.39
N PRO A 102 5.27 5.57 -15.70
CA PRO A 102 3.96 5.83 -16.28
C PRO A 102 2.92 4.78 -15.91
N VAL A 103 1.71 5.23 -15.60
CA VAL A 103 0.56 4.38 -15.33
C VAL A 103 -0.11 4.02 -16.66
N LEU A 104 -0.14 2.72 -16.99
CA LEU A 104 -0.78 2.16 -18.17
C LEU A 104 -2.27 1.85 -17.95
N GLY A 105 -2.65 1.59 -16.71
CA GLY A 105 -4.02 1.27 -16.33
C GLY A 105 -4.18 1.05 -14.85
N GLN A 106 -5.42 1.11 -14.38
CA GLN A 106 -5.75 0.92 -12.97
C GLN A 106 -7.12 0.28 -12.79
N GLY A 107 -7.26 -0.53 -11.76
CA GLY A 107 -8.50 -1.17 -11.33
C GLY A 107 -8.70 -1.04 -9.82
N HIS A 108 -9.95 -1.18 -9.39
CA HIS A 108 -10.32 -1.26 -7.98
C HIS A 108 -11.23 -2.45 -7.76
N HIS A 109 -10.93 -3.25 -6.75
CA HIS A 109 -11.71 -4.44 -6.39
C HIS A 109 -12.14 -4.33 -4.94
N ASP A 110 -13.45 -4.32 -4.72
CA ASP A 110 -14.01 -4.42 -3.38
C ASP A 110 -13.79 -5.84 -2.84
N VAL A 111 -13.09 -5.94 -1.73
CA VAL A 111 -12.83 -7.19 -1.00
C VAL A 111 -13.38 -7.13 0.41
N SER A 112 -14.37 -6.26 0.65
CA SER A 112 -15.06 -6.15 1.93
C SER A 112 -15.76 -7.46 2.27
N ASP A 113 -15.50 -7.99 3.45
CA ASP A 113 -16.12 -9.22 3.93
C ASP A 113 -17.43 -8.95 4.69
N HIS A 114 -17.52 -7.78 5.29
CA HIS A 114 -18.71 -7.33 6.02
C HIS A 114 -18.82 -5.80 6.02
N ARG A 115 -20.07 -5.31 6.22
CA ARG A 115 -20.43 -3.88 6.09
C ARG A 115 -19.68 -2.92 7.02
N PHE A 116 -19.10 -3.41 8.11
CA PHE A 116 -18.44 -2.57 9.10
C PHE A 116 -16.95 -2.34 8.81
N GLU A 117 -16.38 -3.09 7.88
CA GLU A 117 -14.96 -3.00 7.54
C GLU A 117 -14.81 -3.04 6.02
N GLN A 118 -14.89 -1.87 5.41
CA GLN A 118 -14.73 -1.73 3.96
C GLN A 118 -13.25 -1.83 3.58
N ARG A 119 -12.95 -2.75 2.65
CA ARG A 119 -11.61 -3.05 2.16
C ARG A 119 -11.59 -3.13 0.64
N GLY A 120 -10.51 -2.67 0.03
CA GLY A 120 -10.34 -2.72 -1.42
C GLY A 120 -8.92 -3.00 -1.81
N LEU A 121 -8.75 -3.53 -3.02
CA LEU A 121 -7.47 -3.66 -3.68
C LEU A 121 -7.36 -2.57 -4.75
N LEU A 122 -6.24 -1.87 -4.78
CA LEU A 122 -5.89 -0.98 -5.87
C LEU A 122 -4.88 -1.71 -6.77
N HIS A 123 -5.30 -2.08 -7.97
CA HIS A 123 -4.44 -2.69 -8.98
C HIS A 123 -3.99 -1.63 -9.98
N VAL A 124 -2.68 -1.50 -10.18
CA VAL A 124 -2.08 -0.55 -11.13
C VAL A 124 -1.10 -1.28 -12.02
N ARG A 125 -1.19 -1.05 -13.32
CA ARG A 125 -0.21 -1.51 -14.31
C ARG A 125 0.69 -0.34 -14.69
N LEU A 126 2.00 -0.53 -14.55
CA LEU A 126 3.04 0.47 -14.81
C LEU A 126 3.84 0.08 -16.05
N ASP A 127 4.37 1.09 -16.74
CA ASP A 127 5.41 0.91 -17.76
C ASP A 127 6.79 1.13 -17.15
N VAL A 128 7.50 0.07 -16.84
CA VAL A 128 8.87 0.16 -16.29
C VAL A 128 9.87 -0.06 -17.42
N LYS A 129 10.28 1.04 -18.06
CA LYS A 129 11.26 1.02 -19.17
C LYS A 129 10.82 0.13 -20.34
N GLY A 130 9.55 0.19 -20.71
CA GLY A 130 8.98 -0.59 -21.82
C GLY A 130 8.53 -2.00 -21.43
N ALA A 131 8.58 -2.36 -20.16
CA ALA A 131 8.08 -3.64 -19.63
C ALA A 131 6.92 -3.41 -18.65
N PRO A 132 5.81 -4.16 -18.74
CA PRO A 132 4.72 -4.04 -17.79
C PRO A 132 5.13 -4.54 -16.41
N LEU A 133 4.68 -3.84 -15.38
CA LEU A 133 4.74 -4.26 -13.98
C LEU A 133 3.36 -4.10 -13.36
N HIS A 134 2.81 -5.16 -12.82
CA HIS A 134 1.60 -5.10 -12.04
C HIS A 134 1.91 -4.83 -10.57
N VAL A 135 1.18 -3.89 -9.97
CA VAL A 135 1.30 -3.58 -8.54
C VAL A 135 -0.10 -3.57 -7.93
N VAL A 136 -0.29 -4.36 -6.87
CA VAL A 136 -1.53 -4.41 -6.10
C VAL A 136 -1.28 -3.86 -4.72
N VAL A 137 -1.98 -2.79 -4.36
CA VAL A 137 -1.96 -2.23 -3.01
C VAL A 137 -3.11 -2.82 -2.22
N ALA A 138 -2.80 -3.50 -1.11
CA ALA A 138 -3.77 -4.17 -0.26
C ALA A 138 -3.81 -3.54 1.15
N HIS A 139 -5.00 -3.55 1.77
CA HIS A 139 -5.17 -3.34 3.19
C HIS A 139 -6.25 -4.30 3.66
N LEU A 140 -5.83 -5.40 4.30
CA LEU A 140 -6.73 -6.49 4.67
C LEU A 140 -7.42 -6.23 6.01
N GLY A 141 -8.46 -7.02 6.28
CA GLY A 141 -9.27 -6.91 7.49
C GLY A 141 -8.55 -7.37 8.77
N LEU A 142 -9.10 -6.97 9.91
CA LEU A 142 -8.57 -7.32 11.23
C LEU A 142 -8.93 -8.75 11.65
N ILE A 143 -10.01 -9.31 11.11
CA ILE A 143 -10.50 -10.66 11.43
C ILE A 143 -9.79 -11.70 10.56
N HIS A 144 -9.22 -12.73 11.16
CA HIS A 144 -8.46 -13.76 10.43
C HIS A 144 -9.28 -14.45 9.32
N ALA A 145 -10.48 -14.91 9.62
CA ALA A 145 -11.35 -15.56 8.62
C ALA A 145 -11.71 -14.61 7.47
N SER A 146 -11.85 -13.29 7.72
CA SER A 146 -12.04 -12.29 6.66
C SER A 146 -10.80 -12.18 5.78
N ARG A 147 -9.60 -12.18 6.37
CA ARG A 147 -8.34 -12.14 5.61
C ARG A 147 -8.16 -13.36 4.70
N GLU A 148 -8.52 -14.55 5.17
CA GLU A 148 -8.46 -15.76 4.34
C GLU A 148 -9.35 -15.62 3.09
N ARG A 149 -10.59 -15.17 3.25
CA ARG A 149 -11.50 -14.91 2.12
C ARG A 149 -10.97 -13.80 1.20
N GLN A 150 -10.41 -12.74 1.76
CA GLN A 150 -9.79 -11.66 0.99
C GLN A 150 -8.58 -12.11 0.19
N VAL A 151 -7.75 -13.01 0.72
CA VAL A 151 -6.64 -13.63 -0.02
C VAL A 151 -7.15 -14.49 -1.17
N GLN A 152 -8.23 -15.24 -1.00
CA GLN A 152 -8.87 -15.97 -2.12
C GLN A 152 -9.38 -15.01 -3.20
N GLN A 153 -9.94 -13.86 -2.83
CA GLN A 153 -10.37 -12.83 -3.78
C GLN A 153 -9.16 -12.19 -4.50
N ILE A 154 -8.03 -11.99 -3.80
CA ILE A 154 -6.76 -11.59 -4.44
C ILE A 154 -6.39 -12.62 -5.51
N GLY A 155 -6.35 -13.91 -5.17
CA GLY A 155 -6.02 -14.98 -6.12
C GLY A 155 -6.91 -14.95 -7.36
N ALA A 156 -8.23 -14.90 -7.18
CA ALA A 156 -9.19 -14.84 -8.28
C ALA A 156 -9.01 -13.60 -9.17
N MET A 157 -8.69 -12.44 -8.58
CA MET A 157 -8.38 -11.22 -9.33
C MET A 157 -7.08 -11.38 -10.12
N LEU A 158 -6.03 -11.93 -9.51
CA LEU A 158 -4.74 -12.15 -10.17
C LEU A 158 -4.86 -13.09 -11.36
N GLU A 159 -5.61 -14.19 -11.24
CA GLU A 159 -5.87 -15.14 -12.32
C GLU A 159 -6.58 -14.49 -13.50
N ARG A 160 -7.52 -13.58 -13.22
CA ARG A 160 -8.31 -12.90 -14.25
C ARG A 160 -7.56 -11.76 -14.95
N GLU A 161 -6.71 -11.00 -14.23
CA GLU A 161 -6.22 -9.70 -14.68
C GLU A 161 -4.70 -9.61 -14.85
N VAL A 162 -3.94 -10.57 -14.32
CA VAL A 162 -2.48 -10.52 -14.35
C VAL A 162 -1.90 -11.72 -15.09
N PRO A 163 -1.42 -11.55 -16.32
CA PRO A 163 -0.79 -12.63 -17.09
C PRO A 163 0.29 -13.34 -16.26
N PRO A 164 0.36 -14.70 -16.29
CA PRO A 164 1.29 -15.46 -15.44
C PRO A 164 2.77 -15.11 -15.65
N HIS A 165 3.13 -14.65 -16.84
CA HIS A 165 4.51 -14.30 -17.23
C HIS A 165 4.86 -12.83 -16.94
N GLU A 166 3.88 -11.99 -16.57
CA GLU A 166 4.14 -10.59 -16.24
C GLU A 166 4.54 -10.43 -14.76
N PRO A 167 5.54 -9.59 -14.46
CA PRO A 167 5.98 -9.34 -13.10
C PRO A 167 4.87 -8.66 -12.28
N LEU A 168 4.77 -9.07 -11.03
CA LEU A 168 3.75 -8.63 -10.09
C LEU A 168 4.35 -8.34 -8.73
N VAL A 169 3.91 -7.25 -8.12
CA VAL A 169 4.11 -6.93 -6.70
C VAL A 169 2.75 -6.80 -6.02
N VAL A 170 2.58 -7.44 -4.88
CA VAL A 170 1.44 -7.24 -3.97
C VAL A 170 1.98 -6.71 -2.66
N ALA A 171 1.65 -5.48 -2.31
CA ALA A 171 2.21 -4.78 -1.15
C ALA A 171 1.10 -4.12 -0.32
N GLY A 172 1.29 -4.05 1.00
CA GLY A 172 0.32 -3.40 1.86
C GLY A 172 0.35 -3.86 3.31
N ASP A 173 -0.67 -3.41 4.04
CA ASP A 173 -0.97 -3.85 5.40
C ASP A 173 -1.88 -5.09 5.35
N PHE A 174 -1.31 -6.23 5.66
CA PHE A 174 -2.01 -7.53 5.65
C PHE A 174 -2.69 -7.84 6.98
N ASN A 175 -2.45 -7.06 8.03
CA ASN A 175 -2.95 -7.34 9.38
C ASN A 175 -2.72 -8.79 9.84
N ASP A 176 -1.70 -9.46 9.30
CA ASP A 176 -1.40 -10.87 9.54
C ASP A 176 -0.36 -11.07 10.63
N TRP A 177 -0.80 -11.06 11.87
CA TRP A 177 0.02 -11.11 13.07
C TRP A 177 0.82 -12.42 13.22
N GLY A 178 0.34 -13.51 12.60
CA GLY A 178 0.92 -14.85 12.73
C GLY A 178 1.55 -15.41 11.45
N GLN A 179 1.69 -14.61 10.39
CA GLN A 179 2.20 -15.04 9.08
C GLN A 179 1.39 -16.20 8.46
N ARG A 180 0.10 -16.31 8.80
CA ARG A 180 -0.77 -17.41 8.41
C ARG A 180 -1.19 -17.35 6.94
N LEU A 181 -1.05 -16.16 6.31
CA LEU A 181 -1.41 -15.95 4.91
C LEU A 181 -0.27 -16.29 3.94
N HIS A 182 0.93 -16.56 4.46
CA HIS A 182 2.12 -16.78 3.64
C HIS A 182 1.94 -17.95 2.65
N ASP A 183 1.47 -19.10 3.13
CA ASP A 183 1.27 -20.28 2.29
C ASP A 183 0.19 -20.02 1.21
N ALA A 184 -0.89 -19.32 1.57
CA ALA A 184 -1.92 -18.97 0.62
C ALA A 184 -1.41 -18.01 -0.47
N MET A 185 -0.57 -17.03 -0.12
CA MET A 185 0.06 -16.14 -1.10
C MET A 185 1.09 -16.90 -1.96
N ALA A 186 1.83 -17.85 -1.39
CA ALA A 186 2.78 -18.68 -2.11
C ALA A 186 2.09 -19.58 -3.16
N ALA A 187 0.85 -20.05 -2.89
CA ALA A 187 0.05 -20.81 -3.85
C ALA A 187 -0.23 -20.03 -5.16
N PHE A 188 -0.25 -18.67 -5.12
CA PHE A 188 -0.38 -17.81 -6.29
C PHE A 188 0.98 -17.46 -6.93
N GLY A 189 2.06 -18.16 -6.56
CA GLY A 189 3.42 -17.90 -7.03
C GLY A 189 4.07 -16.65 -6.46
N LEU A 190 3.46 -16.06 -5.42
CA LEU A 190 3.95 -14.86 -4.74
C LEU A 190 4.93 -15.23 -3.64
N ARG A 191 6.12 -14.64 -3.66
CA ARG A 191 7.19 -14.86 -2.69
C ARG A 191 7.54 -13.56 -1.99
N THR A 192 7.95 -13.66 -0.74
CA THR A 192 8.50 -12.56 0.06
C THR A 192 9.88 -12.95 0.60
N PHE A 193 10.50 -12.09 1.41
CA PHE A 193 11.77 -12.39 2.07
C PHE A 193 11.55 -13.41 3.20
N GLU A 194 11.93 -14.65 2.98
CA GLU A 194 11.65 -15.79 3.88
C GLU A 194 12.38 -15.71 5.23
N HIS A 195 13.55 -15.08 5.28
CA HIS A 195 14.42 -15.09 6.46
C HIS A 195 14.50 -13.77 7.22
N ILE A 196 13.81 -12.73 6.75
CA ILE A 196 13.93 -11.41 7.36
C ILE A 196 12.62 -11.06 8.05
N ARG A 197 12.61 -11.15 9.37
CA ARG A 197 11.49 -10.76 10.23
C ARG A 197 11.72 -9.33 10.70
N HIS A 198 11.26 -8.35 9.95
CA HIS A 198 11.25 -6.97 10.41
C HIS A 198 9.85 -6.61 10.92
N ALA A 199 9.74 -6.35 12.20
CA ALA A 199 8.52 -5.82 12.78
C ALA A 199 8.26 -4.41 12.22
N THR A 200 7.01 -4.11 11.87
CA THR A 200 6.60 -2.83 11.28
C THR A 200 5.67 -2.02 12.18
N TYR A 201 5.03 -2.66 13.15
CA TYR A 201 4.05 -2.04 14.03
C TYR A 201 4.28 -2.39 15.52
N PRO A 202 4.04 -1.47 16.48
CA PRO A 202 3.89 -0.01 16.26
C PRO A 202 5.22 0.63 15.83
N SER A 203 5.16 1.76 15.12
CA SER A 203 6.35 2.40 14.52
C SER A 203 7.42 2.80 15.54
N ARG A 204 7.05 3.08 16.80
CA ARG A 204 8.00 3.46 17.87
C ARG A 204 8.67 2.27 18.58
N LEU A 205 7.98 1.14 18.64
CA LEU A 205 8.48 -0.11 19.22
C LEU A 205 7.95 -1.28 18.40
N PRO A 206 8.55 -1.59 17.24
CA PRO A 206 8.02 -2.57 16.33
C PRO A 206 8.06 -3.98 16.91
N LEU A 207 6.91 -4.60 17.06
CA LEU A 207 6.74 -5.97 17.57
C LEU A 207 6.00 -6.88 16.60
N LEU A 208 5.20 -6.30 15.70
CA LEU A 208 4.33 -7.03 14.78
C LEU A 208 4.72 -6.78 13.32
N HIS A 209 4.58 -7.81 12.49
CA HIS A 209 4.91 -7.79 11.07
C HIS A 209 3.62 -7.66 10.25
N LEU A 210 3.00 -6.50 10.19
CA LEU A 210 1.71 -6.28 9.53
C LEU A 210 1.87 -5.96 8.04
N ASP A 211 2.90 -5.18 7.71
CA ASP A 211 3.19 -4.80 6.33
C ASP A 211 3.97 -5.90 5.61
N ARG A 212 3.61 -6.16 4.37
CA ARG A 212 4.22 -7.19 3.52
C ARG A 212 4.41 -6.67 2.10
N ILE A 213 5.47 -7.19 1.47
CA ILE A 213 5.69 -7.07 0.03
C ILE A 213 5.93 -8.47 -0.51
N TYR A 214 5.03 -8.93 -1.37
CA TYR A 214 5.13 -10.17 -2.12
C TYR A 214 5.44 -9.86 -3.59
N ALA A 215 6.18 -10.73 -4.25
CA ALA A 215 6.52 -10.57 -5.65
C ALA A 215 6.43 -11.90 -6.43
N ARG A 216 6.08 -11.79 -7.70
CA ARG A 216 6.15 -12.86 -8.70
C ARG A 216 6.91 -12.34 -9.92
N GLY A 217 7.78 -13.16 -10.52
CA GLY A 217 8.60 -12.75 -11.67
C GLY A 217 9.72 -11.75 -11.35
N LEU A 218 9.94 -11.43 -10.07
CA LEU A 218 11.00 -10.55 -9.56
C LEU A 218 11.81 -11.27 -8.47
N ARG A 219 13.12 -10.99 -8.40
CA ARG A 219 13.97 -11.51 -7.33
C ARG A 219 14.16 -10.46 -6.25
N PRO A 220 13.74 -10.71 -5.00
CA PRO A 220 14.05 -9.86 -3.86
C PRO A 220 15.57 -9.73 -3.67
N LEU A 221 16.07 -8.51 -3.48
CA LEU A 221 17.49 -8.23 -3.27
C LEU A 221 17.79 -7.84 -1.83
N SER A 222 17.00 -6.94 -1.26
CA SER A 222 17.14 -6.47 0.12
C SER A 222 15.80 -5.98 0.64
N VAL A 223 15.62 -5.98 1.96
CA VAL A 223 14.49 -5.37 2.65
C VAL A 223 15.00 -4.55 3.81
N GLN A 224 14.34 -3.42 4.06
CA GLN A 224 14.64 -2.53 5.18
C GLN A 224 13.33 -2.02 5.77
N VAL A 225 13.27 -1.90 7.08
CA VAL A 225 12.20 -1.19 7.79
C VAL A 225 12.84 0.04 8.41
N PRO A 226 12.51 1.25 7.96
CA PRO A 226 13.02 2.47 8.57
C PRO A 226 12.54 2.57 10.01
N HIS A 227 13.44 2.73 10.97
CA HIS A 227 13.15 2.91 12.37
C HIS A 227 13.38 4.37 12.75
N GLY A 228 12.38 4.99 13.35
CA GLY A 228 12.47 6.35 13.88
C GLY A 228 12.40 7.43 12.81
N GLY A 229 11.56 8.43 13.05
CA GLY A 229 11.62 9.67 12.29
C GLY A 229 12.95 10.37 12.61
N GLN A 230 13.95 10.17 11.80
CA GLN A 230 15.05 11.09 11.58
C GLN A 230 14.85 11.76 10.25
#